data_4d620ddd88e8b23fcbb376a25fe02d37
#
_entry.id   4d620ddd88e8b23fcbb376a25fe02d37
#
_cell.length_a   1.000
_cell.length_b   1.000
_cell.length_c   1.000
_cell.angle_alpha   90.00
_cell.angle_beta   90.00
_cell.angle_gamma   90.00
#
_symmetry.space_group_name_H-M   'P 1'
#
loop_
_entity.id
_entity.type
_entity.pdbx_description
1 polymer ?
#
loop_
_entity_poly.entity_id
_entity_poly.type
_entity_poly.pdbx_seq_one_letter_code
_entity_poly.pdbx_strand_id
1 'polypeptide(L)'
;MPLTLEQLNSASQAEAAQMLDGLYEHSPWIAEQALNERPFTSLAHLKHALCEVLAHAGRDAQLGLIRAHPELAGKAMVSKTLTAESTNEQSKAGLTDCTPEEFAKIQKLNADYNAKFGWPFILAVRGPRGVGLSKKQIIEAFERRLFGHPDMELAECLRNIHRIAEIRLNDKFGVEPTLGHQVWDWQEKLAQHSDPGFAEKGQLTVTYLTDAHRACAQRITQNMRDCGFDEVYTDAVGNVVGRYHPATAGANEPAPGRPKLASAPSGGSEPNAVGSVGARYLMTGSHYDTVRNGGKYDGRLGIFVPMACVQQLHQQGKRLPFGIEVVAFAEEEGQRYKATFLGSGALIGQFNPAWLDQQDADGITMRAAMQHAGMNIDDIPKIQRDPAQYLGFI
;
A
#
# COMPACT_ATOMS: atom_id res chain seq x y z
N MET A 1 -5.93 -30.01 -7.80
CA MET A 1 -7.12 -29.18 -7.47
C MET A 1 -6.75 -28.29 -6.29
N PRO A 2 -7.24 -27.04 -6.20
CA PRO A 2 -7.04 -26.19 -5.04
C PRO A 2 -7.56 -26.87 -3.76
N LEU A 3 -6.92 -26.57 -2.62
CA LEU A 3 -7.39 -26.99 -1.30
C LEU A 3 -8.68 -26.25 -0.94
N THR A 4 -9.51 -26.90 -0.10
CA THR A 4 -10.67 -26.25 0.53
C THR A 4 -10.53 -26.24 2.05
N LEU A 5 -11.19 -25.30 2.73
CA LEU A 5 -11.20 -25.29 4.20
C LEU A 5 -11.91 -26.52 4.78
N GLU A 6 -12.90 -27.05 4.08
CA GLU A 6 -13.58 -28.28 4.49
C GLU A 6 -12.62 -29.46 4.51
N GLN A 7 -11.82 -29.63 3.45
CA GLN A 7 -10.78 -30.66 3.41
C GLN A 7 -9.77 -30.50 4.54
N LEU A 8 -9.28 -29.27 4.77
CA LEU A 8 -8.33 -29.00 5.84
C LEU A 8 -8.91 -29.26 7.23
N ASN A 9 -10.17 -28.89 7.45
CA ASN A 9 -10.84 -29.04 8.74
C ASN A 9 -11.17 -30.52 9.06
N SER A 10 -11.47 -31.33 8.04
CA SER A 10 -11.84 -32.73 8.20
C SER A 10 -10.66 -33.71 8.19
N ALA A 11 -9.49 -33.27 7.71
CA ALA A 11 -8.28 -34.12 7.64
C ALA A 11 -7.72 -34.40 9.05
N SER A 12 -7.00 -35.52 9.18
CA SER A 12 -6.21 -35.79 10.38
C SER A 12 -5.16 -34.68 10.60
N GLN A 13 -4.57 -34.61 11.81
CA GLN A 13 -3.54 -33.60 12.11
C GLN A 13 -2.34 -33.71 11.15
N ALA A 14 -1.89 -34.93 10.88
CA ALA A 14 -0.75 -35.19 10.00
C ALA A 14 -1.04 -34.83 8.53
N GLU A 15 -2.21 -35.21 8.02
CA GLU A 15 -2.62 -34.86 6.66
C GLU A 15 -2.81 -33.34 6.50
N ALA A 16 -3.43 -32.68 7.46
CA ALA A 16 -3.60 -31.23 7.43
C ALA A 16 -2.25 -30.50 7.49
N ALA A 17 -1.30 -30.96 8.30
CA ALA A 17 0.06 -30.42 8.34
C ALA A 17 0.74 -30.56 6.97
N GLN A 18 0.60 -31.73 6.32
CA GLN A 18 1.15 -31.97 4.99
C GLN A 18 0.48 -31.05 3.92
N MET A 19 -0.81 -30.80 4.01
CA MET A 19 -1.51 -29.86 3.12
C MET A 19 -0.94 -28.43 3.20
N LEU A 20 -0.47 -28.02 4.39
CA LEU A 20 0.10 -26.71 4.65
C LEU A 20 1.63 -26.66 4.56
N ASP A 21 2.27 -27.79 4.20
CA ASP A 21 3.73 -27.85 4.06
C ASP A 21 4.24 -26.83 3.03
N GLY A 22 5.43 -26.29 3.25
CA GLY A 22 6.06 -25.29 2.41
C GLY A 22 5.55 -23.86 2.61
N LEU A 23 4.58 -23.58 3.50
CA LEU A 23 4.14 -22.21 3.80
C LEU A 23 5.26 -21.38 4.42
N TYR A 24 5.94 -21.93 5.43
CA TYR A 24 7.09 -21.32 6.10
C TYR A 24 8.34 -22.16 5.85
N GLU A 25 9.42 -21.51 5.44
CA GLU A 25 10.65 -22.18 5.04
C GLU A 25 11.21 -23.02 6.19
N HIS A 26 11.37 -24.33 5.97
CA HIS A 26 11.90 -25.31 6.94
C HIS A 26 11.27 -25.21 8.35
N SER A 27 10.04 -24.74 8.46
CA SER A 27 9.38 -24.48 9.75
C SER A 27 7.94 -25.03 9.80
N PRO A 28 7.75 -26.36 9.64
CA PRO A 28 6.41 -26.98 9.63
C PRO A 28 5.67 -26.80 10.97
N TRP A 29 6.40 -26.60 12.06
CA TRP A 29 5.86 -26.45 13.41
C TRP A 29 4.84 -25.30 13.52
N ILE A 30 4.95 -24.25 12.66
CA ILE A 30 4.00 -23.11 12.66
C ILE A 30 2.64 -23.60 12.18
N ALA A 31 2.59 -24.32 11.08
CA ALA A 31 1.35 -24.90 10.58
C ALA A 31 0.78 -25.95 11.55
N GLU A 32 1.61 -26.83 12.09
CA GLU A 32 1.22 -27.86 13.06
C GLU A 32 0.56 -27.27 14.29
N GLN A 33 1.09 -26.17 14.84
CA GLN A 33 0.51 -25.50 16.01
C GLN A 33 -0.78 -24.75 15.64
N ALA A 34 -0.80 -24.01 14.51
CA ALA A 34 -2.00 -23.31 14.06
C ALA A 34 -3.19 -24.25 13.84
N LEU A 35 -2.95 -25.48 13.39
CA LEU A 35 -3.98 -26.52 13.18
C LEU A 35 -4.72 -26.94 14.47
N ASN A 36 -4.22 -26.59 15.65
CA ASN A 36 -4.91 -26.85 16.92
C ASN A 36 -6.14 -25.92 17.08
N GLU A 37 -6.24 -24.84 16.31
CA GLU A 37 -7.38 -23.92 16.32
C GLU A 37 -8.53 -24.33 15.38
N ARG A 38 -8.42 -25.49 14.71
CA ARG A 38 -9.51 -26.01 13.86
C ARG A 38 -10.81 -26.24 14.67
N PRO A 39 -11.97 -26.05 14.03
CA PRO A 39 -12.20 -25.76 12.61
C PRO A 39 -12.03 -24.28 12.23
N PHE A 40 -11.37 -24.01 11.12
CA PHE A 40 -11.28 -22.66 10.57
C PHE A 40 -12.56 -22.28 9.85
N THR A 41 -13.10 -21.10 10.19
CA THR A 41 -14.33 -20.57 9.61
C THR A 41 -14.10 -19.82 8.31
N SER A 42 -12.85 -19.37 8.06
CA SER A 42 -12.44 -18.64 6.87
C SER A 42 -10.94 -18.76 6.64
N LEU A 43 -10.48 -18.41 5.44
CA LEU A 43 -9.06 -18.34 5.15
C LEU A 43 -8.36 -17.24 5.99
N ALA A 44 -9.08 -16.17 6.31
CA ALA A 44 -8.58 -15.13 7.21
C ALA A 44 -8.35 -15.65 8.62
N HIS A 45 -9.21 -16.52 9.15
CA HIS A 45 -9.02 -17.20 10.44
C HIS A 45 -7.76 -18.07 10.44
N LEU A 46 -7.55 -18.88 9.39
CA LEU A 46 -6.33 -19.68 9.26
C LEU A 46 -5.07 -18.79 9.19
N LYS A 47 -5.10 -17.70 8.41
CA LYS A 47 -3.98 -16.74 8.33
C LYS A 47 -3.68 -16.13 9.70
N HIS A 48 -4.70 -15.75 10.44
CA HIS A 48 -4.55 -15.20 11.79
C HIS A 48 -3.88 -16.21 12.72
N ALA A 49 -4.36 -17.46 12.78
CA ALA A 49 -3.78 -18.51 13.59
C ALA A 49 -2.29 -18.73 13.28
N LEU A 50 -1.91 -18.77 12.00
CA LEU A 50 -0.51 -18.88 11.58
C LEU A 50 0.35 -17.71 12.07
N CYS A 51 -0.17 -16.47 12.02
CA CYS A 51 0.53 -15.28 12.51
C CYS A 51 0.68 -15.30 14.04
N GLU A 52 -0.37 -15.68 14.78
CA GLU A 52 -0.36 -15.74 16.25
C GLU A 52 0.66 -16.76 16.78
N VAL A 53 0.78 -17.92 16.15
CA VAL A 53 1.80 -18.92 16.52
C VAL A 53 3.19 -18.28 16.49
N LEU A 54 3.53 -17.56 15.44
CA LEU A 54 4.86 -16.94 15.32
C LEU A 54 5.02 -15.72 16.23
N ALA A 55 3.96 -14.93 16.44
CA ALA A 55 3.98 -13.78 17.36
C ALA A 55 4.29 -14.24 18.80
N HIS A 56 3.75 -15.39 19.23
CA HIS A 56 3.95 -15.92 20.57
C HIS A 56 5.14 -16.86 20.74
N ALA A 57 5.84 -17.21 19.66
CA ALA A 57 6.94 -18.17 19.69
C ALA A 57 8.22 -17.68 20.38
N GLY A 58 8.30 -16.37 20.67
CA GLY A 58 9.50 -15.75 21.24
C GLY A 58 10.62 -15.48 20.22
N ARG A 59 11.56 -14.64 20.64
CA ARG A 59 12.60 -14.08 19.74
C ARG A 59 13.50 -15.15 19.11
N ASP A 60 13.88 -16.17 19.86
CA ASP A 60 14.78 -17.21 19.37
C ASP A 60 14.15 -18.04 18.25
N ALA A 61 12.88 -18.41 18.39
CA ALA A 61 12.14 -19.13 17.34
C ALA A 61 11.92 -18.23 16.11
N GLN A 62 11.62 -16.95 16.30
CA GLN A 62 11.50 -15.97 15.22
C GLN A 62 12.82 -15.82 14.44
N LEU A 63 13.94 -15.70 15.14
CA LEU A 63 15.27 -15.67 14.52
C LEU A 63 15.63 -17.00 13.83
N GLY A 64 15.23 -18.13 14.41
CA GLY A 64 15.38 -19.45 13.81
C GLY A 64 14.68 -19.54 12.45
N LEU A 65 13.43 -19.06 12.38
CA LEU A 65 12.67 -18.99 11.14
C LEU A 65 13.33 -18.08 10.10
N ILE A 66 13.79 -16.88 10.50
CA ILE A 66 14.45 -15.94 9.58
C ILE A 66 15.72 -16.59 9.01
N ARG A 67 16.53 -17.25 9.86
CA ARG A 67 17.78 -17.92 9.45
C ARG A 67 17.55 -19.15 8.58
N ALA A 68 16.36 -19.75 8.63
CA ALA A 68 15.98 -20.86 7.76
C ALA A 68 15.71 -20.41 6.31
N HIS A 69 15.46 -19.12 6.07
CA HIS A 69 15.22 -18.60 4.73
C HIS A 69 16.53 -18.45 3.94
N PRO A 70 16.52 -18.79 2.65
CA PRO A 70 17.68 -18.59 1.78
C PRO A 70 17.89 -17.11 1.46
N GLU A 71 19.16 -16.74 1.28
CA GLU A 71 19.51 -15.42 0.74
C GLU A 71 18.98 -15.23 -0.69
N LEU A 72 18.59 -14.02 -1.03
CA LEU A 72 18.24 -13.65 -2.41
C LEU A 72 19.50 -13.71 -3.29
N ALA A 73 19.39 -14.36 -4.45
CA ALA A 73 20.50 -14.62 -5.35
C ALA A 73 21.73 -15.23 -4.63
N GLY A 74 21.51 -15.94 -3.53
CA GLY A 74 22.57 -16.51 -2.69
C GLY A 74 23.18 -17.80 -3.22
N LYS A 75 24.08 -18.39 -2.43
CA LYS A 75 24.75 -19.66 -2.76
C LYS A 75 23.78 -20.80 -3.04
N ALA A 76 22.67 -20.88 -2.30
CA ALA A 76 21.65 -21.91 -2.47
C ALA A 76 20.96 -21.85 -3.85
N MET A 77 20.78 -20.64 -4.41
CA MET A 77 20.28 -20.48 -5.78
C MET A 77 21.29 -20.99 -6.81
N VAL A 78 22.56 -20.62 -6.66
CA VAL A 78 23.65 -21.04 -7.56
C VAL A 78 23.84 -22.56 -7.52
N SER A 79 23.79 -23.18 -6.34
CA SER A 79 23.92 -24.62 -6.14
C SER A 79 22.64 -25.42 -6.43
N LYS A 80 21.52 -24.75 -6.74
CA LYS A 80 20.19 -25.35 -6.98
C LYS A 80 19.68 -26.17 -5.78
N THR A 81 19.92 -25.68 -4.56
CA THR A 81 19.50 -26.31 -3.30
C THR A 81 18.34 -25.57 -2.61
N LEU A 82 17.70 -24.62 -3.32
CA LEU A 82 16.49 -23.93 -2.84
C LEU A 82 15.30 -24.90 -2.81
N THR A 83 14.32 -24.63 -1.92
CA THR A 83 13.01 -25.26 -2.00
C THR A 83 12.33 -24.93 -3.33
N ALA A 84 11.32 -25.74 -3.71
CA ALA A 84 10.59 -25.52 -4.96
C ALA A 84 9.89 -24.14 -4.96
N GLU A 85 9.33 -23.75 -3.83
CA GLU A 85 8.66 -22.47 -3.62
C GLU A 85 9.65 -21.30 -3.77
N SER A 86 10.77 -21.33 -3.06
CA SER A 86 11.81 -20.30 -3.12
C SER A 86 12.45 -20.20 -4.51
N THR A 87 12.64 -21.32 -5.20
CA THR A 87 13.12 -21.35 -6.59
C THR A 87 12.15 -20.61 -7.52
N ASN A 88 10.85 -20.92 -7.43
CA ASN A 88 9.82 -20.30 -8.23
C ASN A 88 9.71 -18.78 -7.97
N GLU A 89 9.77 -18.37 -6.71
CA GLU A 89 9.69 -16.96 -6.31
C GLU A 89 10.87 -16.14 -6.82
N GLN A 90 12.11 -16.62 -6.63
CA GLN A 90 13.32 -15.94 -7.09
C GLN A 90 13.44 -15.92 -8.62
N SER A 91 13.02 -17.00 -9.29
CA SER A 91 13.00 -17.06 -10.76
C SER A 91 12.00 -16.04 -11.34
N LYS A 92 10.77 -15.97 -10.80
CA LYS A 92 9.76 -14.99 -11.24
C LYS A 92 10.17 -13.54 -10.99
N ALA A 93 11.03 -13.29 -10.01
CA ALA A 93 11.62 -11.97 -9.76
C ALA A 93 12.83 -11.66 -10.67
N GLY A 94 13.19 -12.57 -11.58
CA GLY A 94 14.32 -12.41 -12.51
C GLY A 94 15.69 -12.48 -11.83
N LEU A 95 15.78 -12.98 -10.59
CA LEU A 95 17.06 -13.09 -9.87
C LEU A 95 18.00 -14.16 -10.46
N THR A 96 17.45 -15.10 -11.24
CA THR A 96 18.21 -16.09 -12.02
C THR A 96 18.94 -15.48 -13.23
N ASP A 97 18.53 -14.28 -13.66
CA ASP A 97 18.99 -13.60 -14.88
C ASP A 97 19.72 -12.29 -14.59
N CYS A 98 20.40 -12.22 -13.42
CA CYS A 98 21.20 -11.07 -13.05
C CYS A 98 22.41 -10.90 -13.95
N THR A 99 22.75 -9.63 -14.31
CA THR A 99 24.07 -9.33 -14.89
C THR A 99 25.17 -9.61 -13.86
N PRO A 100 26.43 -9.79 -14.28
CA PRO A 100 27.55 -9.96 -13.34
C PRO A 100 27.62 -8.83 -12.30
N GLU A 101 27.35 -7.59 -12.72
CA GLU A 101 27.37 -6.40 -11.85
C GLU A 101 26.21 -6.41 -10.85
N GLU A 102 24.99 -6.72 -11.29
CA GLU A 102 23.82 -6.88 -10.41
C GLU A 102 24.05 -7.99 -9.39
N PHE A 103 24.57 -9.12 -9.85
CA PHE A 103 24.88 -10.26 -8.98
C PHE A 103 25.95 -9.90 -7.94
N ALA A 104 27.06 -9.29 -8.35
CA ALA A 104 28.12 -8.86 -7.44
C ALA A 104 27.59 -7.86 -6.41
N LYS A 105 26.71 -6.92 -6.82
CA LYS A 105 26.07 -5.96 -5.93
C LYS A 105 25.19 -6.64 -4.88
N ILE A 106 24.33 -7.59 -5.29
CA ILE A 106 23.48 -8.35 -4.37
C ILE A 106 24.33 -9.19 -3.41
N GLN A 107 25.42 -9.83 -3.87
CA GLN A 107 26.31 -10.58 -3.00
C GLN A 107 26.96 -9.69 -1.93
N LYS A 108 27.42 -8.50 -2.32
CA LYS A 108 27.95 -7.53 -1.37
C LYS A 108 26.89 -7.10 -0.34
N LEU A 109 25.69 -6.82 -0.79
CA LEU A 109 24.58 -6.44 0.09
C LEU A 109 24.19 -7.56 1.06
N ASN A 110 24.18 -8.84 0.61
CA ASN A 110 24.00 -10.00 1.50
C ASN A 110 25.09 -10.07 2.57
N ALA A 111 26.36 -9.88 2.20
CA ALA A 111 27.47 -9.90 3.14
C ALA A 111 27.36 -8.76 4.17
N ASP A 112 27.14 -7.55 3.72
CA ASP A 112 26.99 -6.36 4.58
C ASP A 112 25.79 -6.49 5.53
N TYR A 113 24.67 -7.03 5.04
CA TYR A 113 23.46 -7.24 5.82
C TYR A 113 23.63 -8.31 6.89
N ASN A 114 24.22 -9.46 6.52
CA ASN A 114 24.54 -10.51 7.48
C ASN A 114 25.53 -10.06 8.54
N ALA A 115 26.55 -9.27 8.15
CA ALA A 115 27.51 -8.70 9.10
C ALA A 115 26.85 -7.78 10.11
N LYS A 116 25.84 -7.01 9.68
CA LYS A 116 25.14 -6.06 10.56
C LYS A 116 24.10 -6.73 11.46
N PHE A 117 23.27 -7.61 10.90
CA PHE A 117 22.08 -8.11 11.60
C PHE A 117 22.23 -9.56 12.11
N GLY A 118 23.13 -10.37 11.53
CA GLY A 118 23.33 -11.77 11.91
C GLY A 118 22.27 -12.74 11.35
N TRP A 119 21.52 -12.30 10.32
CA TRP A 119 20.52 -13.12 9.60
C TRP A 119 20.39 -12.67 8.14
N PRO A 120 19.81 -13.51 7.25
CA PRO A 120 19.63 -13.18 5.84
C PRO A 120 18.57 -12.07 5.65
N PHE A 121 18.71 -11.32 4.57
CA PHE A 121 17.71 -10.34 4.14
C PHE A 121 16.47 -11.04 3.62
N ILE A 122 15.31 -10.72 4.18
CA ILE A 122 14.03 -11.29 3.77
C ILE A 122 13.19 -10.24 3.07
N LEU A 123 12.75 -10.57 1.86
CA LEU A 123 11.86 -9.72 1.06
C LEU A 123 10.90 -10.59 0.25
N ALA A 124 9.62 -10.29 0.29
CA ALA A 124 8.63 -10.91 -0.58
C ALA A 124 8.78 -10.37 -2.00
N VAL A 125 9.63 -11.02 -2.79
CA VAL A 125 9.99 -10.56 -4.15
C VAL A 125 8.90 -10.86 -5.18
N ARG A 126 8.10 -11.90 -4.96
CA ARG A 126 6.93 -12.21 -5.76
C ARG A 126 5.74 -11.39 -5.27
N GLY A 127 5.10 -10.65 -6.18
CA GLY A 127 3.83 -10.00 -5.86
C GLY A 127 2.66 -10.99 -5.79
N PRO A 128 1.56 -10.63 -5.12
CA PRO A 128 0.40 -11.51 -4.93
C PRO A 128 -0.29 -11.90 -6.24
N ARG A 129 -0.17 -11.08 -7.29
CA ARG A 129 -0.77 -11.30 -8.62
C ARG A 129 0.24 -11.84 -9.64
N GLY A 130 1.36 -12.39 -9.19
CA GLY A 130 2.41 -12.90 -10.07
C GLY A 130 3.34 -11.82 -10.64
N VAL A 131 3.03 -10.54 -10.47
CA VAL A 131 3.93 -9.42 -10.81
C VAL A 131 4.74 -9.13 -9.55
N GLY A 132 6.05 -9.38 -9.61
CA GLY A 132 6.98 -9.18 -8.51
C GLY A 132 7.66 -7.83 -8.54
N LEU A 133 8.61 -7.64 -7.62
CA LEU A 133 9.53 -6.54 -7.62
C LEU A 133 10.56 -6.72 -8.74
N SER A 134 10.92 -5.64 -9.42
CA SER A 134 12.07 -5.63 -10.34
C SER A 134 13.38 -5.76 -9.55
N LYS A 135 14.45 -6.24 -10.21
CA LYS A 135 15.79 -6.33 -9.61
C LYS A 135 16.25 -4.99 -9.02
N LYS A 136 15.98 -3.88 -9.72
CA LYS A 136 16.25 -2.53 -9.21
C LYS A 136 15.55 -2.26 -7.88
N GLN A 137 14.26 -2.54 -7.79
CA GLN A 137 13.48 -2.34 -6.55
C GLN A 137 13.95 -3.24 -5.42
N ILE A 138 14.39 -4.48 -5.72
CA ILE A 138 14.97 -5.39 -4.74
C ILE A 138 16.28 -4.82 -4.18
N ILE A 139 17.17 -4.32 -5.04
CA ILE A 139 18.44 -3.71 -4.64
C ILE A 139 18.20 -2.44 -3.81
N GLU A 140 17.30 -1.57 -4.24
CA GLU A 140 16.93 -0.35 -3.50
C GLU A 140 16.35 -0.67 -2.12
N ALA A 141 15.48 -1.69 -2.01
CA ALA A 141 14.96 -2.14 -0.73
C ALA A 141 16.07 -2.67 0.19
N PHE A 142 17.02 -3.40 -0.36
CA PHE A 142 18.18 -3.92 0.35
C PHE A 142 19.05 -2.79 0.92
N GLU A 143 19.45 -1.84 0.05
CA GLU A 143 20.27 -0.69 0.42
C GLU A 143 19.60 0.13 1.53
N ARG A 144 18.32 0.42 1.39
CA ARG A 144 17.53 1.16 2.39
C ARG A 144 17.51 0.45 3.74
N ARG A 145 17.22 -0.85 3.76
CA ARG A 145 17.06 -1.61 5.00
C ARG A 145 18.37 -1.83 5.75
N LEU A 146 19.52 -1.75 5.08
CA LEU A 146 20.82 -1.75 5.74
C LEU A 146 21.00 -0.63 6.78
N PHE A 147 20.29 0.49 6.65
CA PHE A 147 20.37 1.59 7.62
C PHE A 147 19.39 1.42 8.80
N GLY A 148 18.52 0.42 8.79
CA GLY A 148 17.50 0.18 9.81
C GLY A 148 18.07 -0.18 11.18
N HIS A 149 17.24 0.01 12.23
CA HIS A 149 17.52 -0.50 13.57
C HIS A 149 17.23 -2.02 13.63
N PRO A 150 18.04 -2.82 14.35
CA PRO A 150 17.87 -4.28 14.38
C PRO A 150 16.46 -4.76 14.77
N ASP A 151 15.80 -4.13 15.75
CA ASP A 151 14.47 -4.56 16.16
C ASP A 151 13.39 -4.22 15.11
N MET A 152 13.51 -3.07 14.44
CA MET A 152 12.65 -2.72 13.32
C MET A 152 12.88 -3.67 12.13
N GLU A 153 14.13 -4.04 11.89
CA GLU A 153 14.50 -4.95 10.83
C GLU A 153 14.03 -6.38 11.09
N LEU A 154 14.07 -6.84 12.35
CA LEU A 154 13.46 -8.11 12.76
C LEU A 154 11.95 -8.12 12.43
N ALA A 155 11.22 -7.09 12.83
CA ALA A 155 9.80 -6.96 12.54
C ALA A 155 9.51 -6.93 11.03
N GLU A 156 10.35 -6.24 10.26
CA GLU A 156 10.25 -6.17 8.80
C GLU A 156 10.50 -7.54 8.15
N CYS A 157 11.47 -8.31 8.62
CA CYS A 157 11.70 -9.68 8.15
C CYS A 157 10.49 -10.56 8.42
N LEU A 158 9.94 -10.56 9.64
CA LEU A 158 8.77 -11.35 9.99
C LEU A 158 7.54 -10.97 9.16
N ARG A 159 7.33 -9.68 8.94
CA ARG A 159 6.26 -9.19 8.07
C ARG A 159 6.40 -9.71 6.63
N ASN A 160 7.61 -9.71 6.08
CA ASN A 160 7.85 -10.25 4.75
C ASN A 160 7.67 -11.78 4.70
N ILE A 161 8.05 -12.51 5.75
CA ILE A 161 7.79 -13.96 5.86
C ILE A 161 6.29 -14.25 5.85
N HIS A 162 5.50 -13.53 6.65
CA HIS A 162 4.03 -13.67 6.62
C HIS A 162 3.45 -13.35 5.24
N ARG A 163 4.01 -12.35 4.56
CA ARG A 163 3.62 -12.03 3.19
C ARG A 163 3.90 -13.16 2.22
N ILE A 164 5.07 -13.79 2.30
CA ILE A 164 5.43 -14.95 1.50
C ILE A 164 4.48 -16.13 1.79
N ALA A 165 4.27 -16.43 3.08
CA ALA A 165 3.36 -17.49 3.50
C ALA A 165 1.92 -17.27 3.01
N GLU A 166 1.43 -16.03 3.05
CA GLU A 166 0.10 -15.68 2.53
C GLU A 166 -0.02 -15.91 1.01
N ILE A 167 1.00 -15.53 0.24
CA ILE A 167 1.03 -15.75 -1.21
C ILE A 167 1.00 -17.26 -1.51
N ARG A 168 1.80 -18.04 -0.80
CA ARG A 168 1.84 -19.51 -0.92
C ARG A 168 0.51 -20.16 -0.52
N LEU A 169 -0.12 -19.66 0.54
CA LEU A 169 -1.43 -20.11 0.99
C LEU A 169 -2.52 -19.82 -0.05
N ASN A 170 -2.55 -18.63 -0.61
CA ASN A 170 -3.48 -18.27 -1.68
C ASN A 170 -3.32 -19.20 -2.89
N ASP A 171 -2.07 -19.53 -3.28
CA ASP A 171 -1.80 -20.48 -4.36
C ASP A 171 -2.38 -21.88 -4.05
N LYS A 172 -2.17 -22.38 -2.81
CA LYS A 172 -2.68 -23.70 -2.38
C LYS A 172 -4.21 -23.76 -2.42
N PHE A 173 -4.89 -22.69 -2.02
CA PHE A 173 -6.34 -22.59 -2.00
C PHE A 173 -6.95 -22.06 -3.30
N GLY A 174 -6.14 -21.69 -4.29
CA GLY A 174 -6.61 -21.14 -5.57
C GLY A 174 -7.36 -19.81 -5.39
N VAL A 175 -6.97 -19.02 -4.39
CA VAL A 175 -7.65 -17.75 -4.06
C VAL A 175 -6.91 -16.59 -4.72
N GLU A 176 -7.68 -15.78 -5.45
CA GLU A 176 -7.18 -14.53 -6.00
C GLU A 176 -6.84 -13.53 -4.89
N PRO A 177 -5.82 -12.69 -5.10
CA PRO A 177 -5.40 -11.70 -4.12
C PRO A 177 -6.54 -10.77 -3.69
N THR A 178 -6.67 -10.56 -2.40
CA THR A 178 -7.69 -9.71 -1.78
C THR A 178 -7.37 -8.22 -1.88
N LEU A 179 -8.31 -7.36 -1.45
CA LEU A 179 -8.15 -5.91 -1.42
C LEU A 179 -6.92 -5.44 -0.64
N GLY A 180 -6.53 -6.16 0.45
CA GLY A 180 -5.32 -5.86 1.21
C GLY A 180 -4.04 -5.93 0.37
N HIS A 181 -3.96 -6.85 -0.58
CA HIS A 181 -2.84 -6.93 -1.52
C HIS A 181 -2.81 -5.73 -2.48
N GLN A 182 -3.97 -5.24 -2.90
CA GLN A 182 -4.06 -4.04 -3.73
C GLN A 182 -3.57 -2.80 -2.96
N VAL A 183 -3.99 -2.66 -1.70
CA VAL A 183 -3.53 -1.58 -0.80
C VAL A 183 -2.01 -1.64 -0.62
N TRP A 184 -1.46 -2.85 -0.39
CA TRP A 184 -0.03 -3.05 -0.30
C TRP A 184 0.69 -2.57 -1.56
N ASP A 185 0.26 -3.01 -2.74
CA ASP A 185 0.90 -2.65 -4.01
C ASP A 185 0.87 -1.14 -4.26
N TRP A 186 -0.22 -0.47 -3.90
CA TRP A 186 -0.31 0.99 -3.99
C TRP A 186 0.66 1.71 -3.04
N GLN A 187 0.80 1.21 -1.80
CA GLN A 187 1.75 1.76 -0.81
C GLN A 187 3.19 1.64 -1.31
N GLU A 188 3.60 0.46 -1.78
CA GLU A 188 4.94 0.23 -2.30
C GLU A 188 5.26 1.13 -3.52
N LYS A 189 4.28 1.31 -4.41
CA LYS A 189 4.43 2.20 -5.57
C LYS A 189 4.50 3.67 -5.19
N LEU A 190 3.67 4.11 -4.22
CA LEU A 190 3.69 5.50 -3.77
C LEU A 190 4.99 5.83 -3.04
N ALA A 191 5.53 4.89 -2.27
CA ALA A 191 6.78 5.04 -1.53
C ALA A 191 8.03 5.18 -2.41
N GLN A 192 7.92 5.01 -3.73
CA GLN A 192 9.01 5.27 -4.68
C GLN A 192 9.25 6.77 -4.89
N HIS A 193 8.27 7.62 -4.59
CA HIS A 193 8.41 9.07 -4.64
C HIS A 193 8.94 9.57 -3.30
N SER A 194 10.13 10.15 -3.32
CA SER A 194 10.79 10.74 -2.15
C SER A 194 11.60 11.97 -2.58
N ASP A 195 11.75 12.93 -1.68
CA ASP A 195 12.47 14.16 -1.93
C ASP A 195 13.97 13.89 -2.16
N PRO A 196 14.66 14.70 -3.01
CA PRO A 196 16.10 14.62 -3.21
C PRO A 196 16.87 14.72 -1.89
N GLY A 197 18.00 14.02 -1.80
CA GLY A 197 18.80 13.93 -0.57
C GLY A 197 18.30 12.87 0.43
N PHE A 198 17.06 12.41 0.28
CA PHE A 198 16.48 11.28 1.00
C PHE A 198 16.33 10.06 0.07
N ALA A 199 15.83 10.28 -1.14
CA ALA A 199 15.66 9.22 -2.13
C ALA A 199 16.96 8.42 -2.39
N GLU A 200 18.08 9.11 -2.51
CA GLU A 200 19.41 8.50 -2.77
C GLU A 200 19.89 7.63 -1.57
N LYS A 201 19.35 7.89 -0.39
CA LYS A 201 19.60 7.10 0.84
C LYS A 201 18.58 5.99 1.05
N GLY A 202 17.64 5.81 0.10
CA GLY A 202 16.52 4.89 0.25
C GLY A 202 15.54 5.27 1.39
N GLN A 203 15.53 6.54 1.80
CA GLN A 203 14.65 7.08 2.83
C GLN A 203 13.41 7.68 2.20
N LEU A 204 12.26 7.52 2.85
CA LEU A 204 11.01 8.12 2.41
C LEU A 204 10.81 9.47 3.09
N THR A 205 10.79 10.52 2.28
CA THR A 205 10.46 11.88 2.73
C THR A 205 9.68 12.55 1.60
N VAL A 206 8.49 13.03 1.91
CA VAL A 206 7.63 13.74 0.96
C VAL A 206 7.11 15.00 1.65
N THR A 207 7.69 16.13 1.30
CA THR A 207 7.32 17.41 1.89
C THR A 207 6.45 18.23 0.94
N TYR A 208 5.63 19.09 1.50
CA TYR A 208 4.61 19.83 0.78
C TYR A 208 5.13 20.56 -0.46
N LEU A 209 4.44 20.36 -1.59
CA LEU A 209 4.67 20.99 -2.91
C LEU A 209 6.04 20.74 -3.55
N THR A 210 6.81 19.77 -3.06
CA THR A 210 7.99 19.26 -3.78
C THR A 210 7.58 18.45 -5.00
N ASP A 211 8.54 18.09 -5.85
CA ASP A 211 8.29 17.22 -7.00
C ASP A 211 7.76 15.84 -6.56
N ALA A 212 8.31 15.28 -5.47
CA ALA A 212 7.83 14.03 -4.91
C ALA A 212 6.38 14.14 -4.42
N HIS A 213 6.02 15.23 -3.76
CA HIS A 213 4.66 15.48 -3.29
C HIS A 213 3.67 15.58 -4.47
N ARG A 214 4.03 16.34 -5.53
CA ARG A 214 3.20 16.43 -6.74
C ARG A 214 3.06 15.09 -7.46
N ALA A 215 4.13 14.30 -7.52
CA ALA A 215 4.09 12.95 -8.09
C ALA A 215 3.19 12.01 -7.28
N CYS A 216 3.21 12.11 -5.95
CA CYS A 216 2.27 11.39 -5.07
C CYS A 216 0.82 11.79 -5.37
N ALA A 217 0.51 13.09 -5.45
CA ALA A 217 -0.82 13.59 -5.76
C ALA A 217 -1.33 13.08 -7.12
N GLN A 218 -0.48 13.11 -8.15
CA GLN A 218 -0.81 12.59 -9.48
C GLN A 218 -1.07 11.08 -9.46
N ARG A 219 -0.27 10.30 -8.72
CA ARG A 219 -0.45 8.85 -8.57
C ARG A 219 -1.76 8.53 -7.86
N ILE A 220 -2.07 9.22 -6.77
CA ILE A 220 -3.32 9.03 -6.02
C ILE A 220 -4.51 9.40 -6.91
N THR A 221 -4.45 10.52 -7.64
CA THR A 221 -5.48 10.95 -8.59
C THR A 221 -5.76 9.84 -9.63
N GLN A 222 -4.71 9.28 -10.23
CA GLN A 222 -4.87 8.20 -11.20
C GLN A 222 -5.46 6.94 -10.57
N ASN A 223 -4.96 6.54 -9.40
CA ASN A 223 -5.49 5.38 -8.68
C ASN A 223 -6.98 5.56 -8.32
N MET A 224 -7.41 6.75 -7.90
CA MET A 224 -8.83 7.04 -7.64
C MET A 224 -9.68 6.89 -8.90
N ARG A 225 -9.21 7.39 -10.06
CA ARG A 225 -9.90 7.19 -11.34
C ARG A 225 -10.00 5.71 -11.71
N ASP A 226 -8.92 4.97 -11.54
CA ASP A 226 -8.88 3.53 -11.81
C ASP A 226 -9.78 2.72 -10.87
N CYS A 227 -10.03 3.23 -9.66
CA CYS A 227 -11.00 2.66 -8.71
C CYS A 227 -12.47 2.92 -9.08
N GLY A 228 -12.73 3.80 -10.03
CA GLY A 228 -14.09 4.10 -10.50
C GLY A 228 -14.80 5.18 -9.67
N PHE A 229 -14.06 6.11 -9.06
CA PHE A 229 -14.66 7.32 -8.51
C PHE A 229 -15.29 8.16 -9.63
N ASP A 230 -16.43 8.77 -9.36
CA ASP A 230 -17.19 9.56 -10.35
C ASP A 230 -16.56 10.94 -10.57
N GLU A 231 -16.00 11.53 -9.51
CA GLU A 231 -15.27 12.79 -9.56
C GLU A 231 -13.91 12.62 -8.90
N VAL A 232 -12.84 13.11 -9.54
CA VAL A 232 -11.48 13.14 -8.97
C VAL A 232 -10.81 14.44 -9.35
N TYR A 233 -10.41 15.22 -8.35
CA TYR A 233 -9.73 16.51 -8.55
C TYR A 233 -8.72 16.80 -7.44
N THR A 234 -7.84 17.76 -7.69
CA THR A 234 -6.97 18.36 -6.66
C THR A 234 -7.51 19.73 -6.32
N ASP A 235 -7.67 20.04 -5.03
CA ASP A 235 -8.19 21.31 -4.57
C ASP A 235 -7.12 22.40 -4.45
N ALA A 236 -7.53 23.60 -4.00
CA ALA A 236 -6.68 24.80 -3.96
C ALA A 236 -5.51 24.71 -2.96
N VAL A 237 -5.49 23.73 -2.06
CA VAL A 237 -4.38 23.51 -1.13
C VAL A 237 -3.62 22.21 -1.41
N GLY A 238 -3.99 21.48 -2.47
CA GLY A 238 -3.31 20.26 -2.89
C GLY A 238 -3.90 18.98 -2.37
N ASN A 239 -5.03 19.00 -1.65
CA ASN A 239 -5.73 17.76 -1.32
C ASN A 239 -6.20 17.08 -2.61
N VAL A 240 -6.05 15.75 -2.68
CA VAL A 240 -6.65 14.97 -3.76
C VAL A 240 -7.98 14.40 -3.26
N VAL A 241 -9.05 14.76 -3.95
CA VAL A 241 -10.42 14.42 -3.56
C VAL A 241 -11.03 13.47 -4.59
N GLY A 242 -11.57 12.36 -4.12
CA GLY A 242 -12.37 11.43 -4.92
C GLY A 242 -13.78 11.30 -4.36
N ARG A 243 -14.80 11.44 -5.21
CA ARG A 243 -16.21 11.25 -4.85
C ARG A 243 -16.79 10.06 -5.57
N TYR A 244 -17.40 9.17 -4.81
CA TYR A 244 -18.21 8.07 -5.31
C TYR A 244 -19.66 8.36 -4.97
N HIS A 245 -20.46 8.66 -5.99
CA HIS A 245 -21.84 9.15 -5.80
C HIS A 245 -22.76 8.06 -5.25
N PRO A 246 -23.79 8.44 -4.49
CA PRO A 246 -24.79 7.52 -4.00
C PRO A 246 -25.65 6.93 -5.14
N ALA A 247 -26.47 5.95 -4.82
CA ALA A 247 -27.52 5.48 -5.71
C ALA A 247 -28.48 6.62 -6.04
N THR A 248 -28.82 6.79 -7.31
CA THR A 248 -29.91 7.70 -7.71
C THR A 248 -31.24 7.11 -7.28
N ALA A 249 -32.12 7.93 -6.71
CA ALA A 249 -33.46 7.46 -6.35
C ALA A 249 -34.18 6.92 -7.61
N GLY A 250 -34.35 5.57 -7.67
CA GLY A 250 -34.97 4.88 -8.82
C GLY A 250 -34.10 3.81 -9.49
N ALA A 251 -32.82 3.67 -9.15
CA ALA A 251 -31.91 2.71 -9.82
C ALA A 251 -31.75 1.38 -9.06
N ASN A 252 -32.85 0.70 -8.75
CA ASN A 252 -32.85 -0.70 -8.28
C ASN A 252 -33.30 -1.69 -9.39
N GLU A 253 -32.90 -1.45 -10.64
CA GLU A 253 -33.01 -2.48 -11.68
C GLU A 253 -31.61 -2.88 -12.17
N PRO A 254 -31.35 -4.20 -12.36
CA PRO A 254 -30.08 -4.65 -12.92
C PRO A 254 -29.94 -4.20 -14.38
N ALA A 255 -28.88 -3.49 -14.69
CA ALA A 255 -28.61 -2.96 -16.01
C ALA A 255 -28.46 -4.06 -17.07
N PRO A 256 -29.14 -4.00 -18.22
CA PRO A 256 -28.85 -4.84 -19.37
C PRO A 256 -27.63 -4.30 -20.13
N GLY A 257 -26.64 -5.17 -20.39
CA GLY A 257 -25.67 -5.11 -21.47
C GLY A 257 -24.87 -3.81 -21.69
N ARG A 258 -23.59 -3.87 -21.41
CA ARG A 258 -22.60 -2.80 -21.71
C ARG A 258 -22.64 -2.35 -23.18
N PRO A 259 -22.69 -1.05 -23.47
CA PRO A 259 -22.19 -0.50 -24.73
C PRO A 259 -20.69 -0.13 -24.63
N LYS A 260 -19.99 -0.32 -25.75
CA LYS A 260 -18.57 -0.05 -25.94
C LYS A 260 -18.22 1.45 -25.76
N LEU A 261 -17.08 1.70 -25.11
CA LEU A 261 -16.45 3.01 -25.00
C LEU A 261 -16.30 3.68 -26.38
N ALA A 262 -16.86 4.88 -26.51
CA ALA A 262 -16.52 5.81 -27.58
C ALA A 262 -15.51 6.84 -27.05
N SER A 263 -14.50 7.16 -27.85
CA SER A 263 -13.43 8.12 -27.58
C SER A 263 -13.97 9.51 -27.29
N ALA A 264 -13.45 10.13 -26.22
CA ALA A 264 -13.79 11.48 -25.81
C ALA A 264 -13.13 12.55 -26.70
N PRO A 265 -13.84 13.64 -27.07
CA PRO A 265 -13.23 14.82 -27.65
C PRO A 265 -12.64 15.75 -26.59
N SER A 266 -11.46 16.27 -26.89
CA SER A 266 -10.77 17.35 -26.15
C SER A 266 -11.54 18.66 -26.34
N GLY A 267 -12.06 19.23 -25.22
CA GLY A 267 -12.66 20.55 -25.21
C GLY A 267 -13.17 20.88 -23.82
N GLY A 268 -12.53 21.86 -23.16
CA GLY A 268 -12.91 22.30 -21.81
C GLY A 268 -14.27 22.96 -21.79
N SER A 269 -15.09 22.51 -20.89
CA SER A 269 -16.19 23.25 -20.25
C SER A 269 -16.50 22.52 -18.94
N GLU A 270 -16.66 23.30 -17.87
CA GLU A 270 -17.02 22.79 -16.55
C GLU A 270 -18.25 21.87 -16.64
N PRO A 271 -18.23 20.68 -16.01
CA PRO A 271 -19.45 19.90 -15.92
C PRO A 271 -20.39 20.57 -14.92
N ASN A 272 -21.54 21.03 -15.38
CA ASN A 272 -22.66 21.40 -14.54
C ASN A 272 -22.99 20.25 -13.59
N ALA A 273 -22.79 20.49 -12.29
CA ALA A 273 -23.17 19.57 -11.23
C ALA A 273 -24.68 19.37 -11.22
N VAL A 274 -25.15 18.28 -11.82
CA VAL A 274 -26.48 17.75 -11.49
C VAL A 274 -26.33 16.91 -10.22
N GLY A 275 -26.03 17.58 -9.11
CA GLY A 275 -26.11 16.99 -7.77
C GLY A 275 -27.57 16.79 -7.40
N SER A 276 -28.00 15.57 -7.13
CA SER A 276 -29.31 15.30 -6.55
C SER A 276 -29.43 16.05 -5.22
N VAL A 277 -30.41 16.93 -5.14
CA VAL A 277 -30.72 17.70 -3.92
C VAL A 277 -30.98 16.70 -2.79
N GLY A 278 -30.10 16.63 -1.78
CA GLY A 278 -30.28 15.85 -0.57
C GLY A 278 -29.35 14.64 -0.35
N ALA A 279 -28.47 14.29 -1.26
CA ALA A 279 -27.52 13.19 -1.04
C ALA A 279 -26.38 13.62 -0.09
N ARG A 280 -26.21 12.91 1.03
CA ARG A 280 -25.11 13.13 1.96
C ARG A 280 -23.93 12.20 1.67
N TYR A 281 -22.74 12.62 2.07
CA TYR A 281 -21.51 11.86 1.94
C TYR A 281 -20.98 11.37 3.29
N LEU A 282 -20.36 10.22 3.30
CA LEU A 282 -19.44 9.82 4.34
C LEU A 282 -18.04 10.23 3.88
N MET A 283 -17.38 11.10 4.65
CA MET A 283 -16.00 11.49 4.38
C MET A 283 -15.03 10.56 5.09
N THR A 284 -13.96 10.19 4.42
CA THR A 284 -12.85 9.43 4.99
C THR A 284 -11.56 9.84 4.30
N GLY A 285 -10.42 9.61 4.93
CA GLY A 285 -9.15 9.94 4.33
C GLY A 285 -8.04 10.12 5.36
N SER A 286 -6.86 10.45 4.88
CA SER A 286 -5.69 10.79 5.67
C SER A 286 -4.67 11.51 4.78
N HIS A 287 -3.48 11.82 5.31
CA HIS A 287 -2.46 12.59 4.60
C HIS A 287 -1.56 11.71 3.71
N TYR A 288 -0.86 12.34 2.76
CA TYR A 288 0.07 11.68 1.87
C TYR A 288 1.49 12.24 1.88
N ASP A 289 1.72 13.38 2.55
CA ASP A 289 3.04 13.85 2.96
C ASP A 289 3.60 12.95 4.08
N THR A 290 4.87 13.12 4.45
CA THR A 290 5.52 12.32 5.49
C THR A 290 6.48 13.17 6.31
N VAL A 291 6.72 12.76 7.56
CA VAL A 291 7.91 13.19 8.29
C VAL A 291 9.18 12.77 7.54
N ARG A 292 10.32 13.34 7.93
CA ARG A 292 11.62 12.94 7.37
C ARG A 292 11.91 11.48 7.71
N ASN A 293 12.28 10.71 6.68
CA ASN A 293 12.49 9.26 6.77
C ASN A 293 11.29 8.55 7.42
N GLY A 294 10.08 8.93 6.98
CA GLY A 294 8.81 8.43 7.49
C GLY A 294 8.47 7.01 7.06
N GLY A 295 7.42 6.47 7.65
CA GLY A 295 6.87 5.18 7.29
C GLY A 295 6.02 5.23 6.02
N LYS A 296 6.07 4.18 5.18
CA LYS A 296 5.27 4.15 3.93
C LYS A 296 3.77 3.98 4.14
N TYR A 297 3.34 3.61 5.33
CA TYR A 297 1.93 3.37 5.66
C TYR A 297 1.30 4.51 6.46
N ASP A 298 2.14 5.37 7.05
CA ASP A 298 1.71 6.50 7.83
C ASP A 298 0.88 7.47 6.96
N GLY A 299 -0.30 7.83 7.44
CA GLY A 299 -1.31 8.58 6.70
C GLY A 299 -1.88 7.84 5.49
N ARG A 300 -1.04 7.40 4.60
CA ARG A 300 -1.37 6.83 3.28
C ARG A 300 -2.29 5.60 3.35
N LEU A 301 -2.21 4.81 4.43
CA LEU A 301 -3.10 3.66 4.63
C LEU A 301 -4.56 4.12 4.71
N GLY A 302 -4.83 5.24 5.39
CA GLY A 302 -6.18 5.83 5.50
C GLY A 302 -6.75 6.37 4.19
N ILE A 303 -5.90 6.51 3.14
CA ILE A 303 -6.35 6.85 1.78
C ILE A 303 -6.66 5.58 0.98
N PHE A 304 -5.74 4.62 0.98
CA PHE A 304 -5.84 3.47 0.08
C PHE A 304 -6.85 2.41 0.53
N VAL A 305 -7.11 2.28 1.84
CA VAL A 305 -8.14 1.35 2.33
C VAL A 305 -9.53 1.75 1.81
N PRO A 306 -10.03 2.99 2.01
CA PRO A 306 -11.33 3.38 1.47
C PRO A 306 -11.36 3.38 -0.07
N MET A 307 -10.25 3.69 -0.75
CA MET A 307 -10.18 3.56 -2.21
C MET A 307 -10.41 2.11 -2.66
N ALA A 308 -9.82 1.13 -1.96
CA ALA A 308 -10.05 -0.29 -2.26
C ALA A 308 -11.51 -0.70 -2.01
N CYS A 309 -12.17 -0.15 -1.00
CA CYS A 309 -13.59 -0.37 -0.75
C CYS A 309 -14.45 0.20 -1.90
N VAL A 310 -14.15 1.42 -2.39
CA VAL A 310 -14.84 2.02 -3.54
C VAL A 310 -14.61 1.19 -4.80
N GLN A 311 -13.38 0.73 -5.06
CA GLN A 311 -13.08 -0.13 -6.19
C GLN A 311 -13.93 -1.41 -6.16
N GLN A 312 -14.08 -2.03 -5.00
CA GLN A 312 -14.89 -3.23 -4.83
C GLN A 312 -16.38 -2.94 -5.09
N LEU A 313 -16.91 -1.83 -4.57
CA LEU A 313 -18.28 -1.40 -4.83
C LEU A 313 -18.50 -1.16 -6.33
N HIS A 314 -17.59 -0.42 -6.96
CA HIS A 314 -17.65 -0.11 -8.39
C HIS A 314 -17.63 -1.38 -9.26
N GLN A 315 -16.72 -2.32 -8.98
CA GLN A 315 -16.63 -3.60 -9.70
C GLN A 315 -17.87 -4.46 -9.56
N GLN A 316 -18.57 -4.35 -8.41
CA GLN A 316 -19.85 -5.04 -8.17
C GLN A 316 -21.07 -4.29 -8.72
N GLY A 317 -20.87 -3.11 -9.32
CA GLY A 317 -21.96 -2.24 -9.77
C GLY A 317 -22.84 -1.72 -8.61
N LYS A 318 -22.30 -1.70 -7.37
CA LYS A 318 -23.05 -1.31 -6.16
C LYS A 318 -22.88 0.16 -5.85
N ARG A 319 -23.99 0.81 -5.55
CA ARG A 319 -24.05 2.17 -4.98
C ARG A 319 -24.71 2.11 -3.61
N LEU A 320 -24.20 2.90 -2.68
CA LEU A 320 -24.78 3.02 -1.34
C LEU A 320 -25.88 4.09 -1.34
N PRO A 321 -26.74 4.15 -0.32
CA PRO A 321 -27.74 5.22 -0.19
C PRO A 321 -27.12 6.60 0.14
N PHE A 322 -25.82 6.66 0.35
CA PHE A 322 -25.00 7.87 0.55
C PHE A 322 -23.75 7.80 -0.31
N GLY A 323 -23.15 8.94 -0.58
CA GLY A 323 -21.87 9.02 -1.29
C GLY A 323 -20.68 8.75 -0.36
N ILE A 324 -19.53 8.41 -0.95
CA ILE A 324 -18.25 8.32 -0.26
C ILE A 324 -17.34 9.41 -0.82
N GLU A 325 -16.80 10.27 0.04
CA GLU A 325 -15.73 11.22 -0.31
C GLU A 325 -14.44 10.75 0.35
N VAL A 326 -13.42 10.41 -0.46
CA VAL A 326 -12.08 10.05 0.02
C VAL A 326 -11.17 11.25 -0.21
N VAL A 327 -10.52 11.72 0.84
CA VAL A 327 -9.60 12.86 0.77
C VAL A 327 -8.19 12.40 1.15
N ALA A 328 -7.25 12.60 0.23
CA ALA A 328 -5.83 12.53 0.52
C ALA A 328 -5.37 13.95 0.89
N PHE A 329 -5.17 14.20 2.17
CA PHE A 329 -4.81 15.52 2.69
C PHE A 329 -3.36 15.86 2.36
N ALA A 330 -3.13 17.09 1.95
CA ALA A 330 -1.83 17.69 1.77
C ALA A 330 -1.38 18.36 3.07
N GLU A 331 -0.09 18.26 3.41
CA GLU A 331 0.58 18.96 4.52
C GLU A 331 -0.11 18.77 5.88
N GLU A 332 -0.10 17.55 6.38
CA GLU A 332 -0.50 17.24 7.76
C GLU A 332 0.67 17.47 8.72
N GLU A 333 1.86 17.02 8.32
CA GLU A 333 3.07 16.93 9.14
C GLU A 333 3.80 18.27 9.36
N GLY A 334 3.48 19.29 8.56
CA GLY A 334 4.05 20.63 8.72
C GLY A 334 5.57 20.70 8.53
N GLN A 335 6.16 19.80 7.76
CA GLN A 335 7.63 19.68 7.66
C GLN A 335 8.28 20.83 6.91
N ARG A 336 7.61 21.43 5.92
CA ARG A 336 8.17 22.50 5.11
C ARG A 336 7.87 23.89 5.65
N TYR A 337 6.63 24.14 6.05
CA TYR A 337 6.16 25.48 6.45
C TYR A 337 5.59 25.54 7.88
N LYS A 338 5.76 24.49 8.68
CA LYS A 338 5.20 24.40 10.05
C LYS A 338 3.70 24.66 10.11
N ALA A 339 2.99 24.32 9.03
CA ALA A 339 1.57 24.51 8.85
C ALA A 339 0.84 23.17 8.97
N THR A 340 0.91 22.55 10.15
CA THR A 340 0.26 21.27 10.43
C THR A 340 -1.23 21.32 10.19
N PHE A 341 -1.80 20.19 9.71
CA PHE A 341 -3.23 20.07 9.38
C PHE A 341 -3.73 21.05 8.31
N LEU A 342 -2.82 21.57 7.46
CA LEU A 342 -3.17 22.58 6.45
C LEU A 342 -4.32 22.09 5.55
N GLY A 343 -4.20 20.87 5.02
CA GLY A 343 -5.21 20.32 4.10
C GLY A 343 -6.58 20.13 4.72
N SER A 344 -6.63 19.49 5.90
CA SER A 344 -7.88 19.25 6.63
C SER A 344 -8.46 20.54 7.21
N GLY A 345 -7.61 21.43 7.73
CA GLY A 345 -8.01 22.75 8.24
C GLY A 345 -8.69 23.62 7.17
N ALA A 346 -8.17 23.60 5.95
CA ALA A 346 -8.79 24.33 4.84
C ALA A 346 -10.19 23.81 4.50
N LEU A 347 -10.44 22.50 4.57
CA LEU A 347 -11.77 21.92 4.33
C LEU A 347 -12.82 22.33 5.37
N ILE A 348 -12.41 22.66 6.58
CA ILE A 348 -13.32 23.13 7.64
C ILE A 348 -13.29 24.66 7.83
N GLY A 349 -12.65 25.38 6.90
CA GLY A 349 -12.59 26.84 6.92
C GLY A 349 -11.60 27.43 7.94
N GLN A 350 -10.63 26.64 8.39
CA GLN A 350 -9.60 27.03 9.38
C GLN A 350 -8.22 27.26 8.74
N PHE A 351 -8.15 27.55 7.46
CA PHE A 351 -6.88 27.91 6.82
C PHE A 351 -6.36 29.25 7.39
N ASN A 352 -5.12 29.26 7.86
CA ASN A 352 -4.47 30.47 8.37
C ASN A 352 -3.75 31.20 7.21
N PRO A 353 -4.22 32.39 6.76
CA PRO A 353 -3.58 33.13 5.67
C PRO A 353 -2.12 33.52 5.94
N ALA A 354 -1.70 33.63 7.21
CA ALA A 354 -0.33 33.95 7.56
C ALA A 354 0.67 32.84 7.16
N TRP A 355 0.22 31.61 6.94
CA TRP A 355 1.07 30.54 6.42
C TRP A 355 1.61 30.84 5.02
N LEU A 356 0.87 31.60 4.21
CA LEU A 356 1.28 31.94 2.85
C LEU A 356 2.59 32.72 2.78
N ASP A 357 2.93 33.45 3.83
CA ASP A 357 4.13 34.29 3.91
C ASP A 357 5.29 33.61 4.65
N GLN A 358 5.07 32.39 5.19
CA GLN A 358 6.12 31.59 5.78
C GLN A 358 7.10 31.11 4.70
N GLN A 359 8.39 31.10 5.06
CA GLN A 359 9.47 30.65 4.21
C GLN A 359 9.97 29.27 4.63
N ASP A 360 10.34 28.47 3.66
CA ASP A 360 11.07 27.22 3.87
C ASP A 360 12.58 27.48 4.11
N ALA A 361 13.36 26.40 4.20
CA ALA A 361 14.82 26.49 4.41
C ALA A 361 15.57 27.20 3.27
N ASP A 362 14.99 27.23 2.07
CA ASP A 362 15.56 27.86 0.87
C ASP A 362 15.03 29.30 0.66
N GLY A 363 14.24 29.83 1.60
CA GLY A 363 13.64 31.16 1.54
C GLY A 363 12.43 31.27 0.59
N ILE A 364 11.88 30.17 0.12
CA ILE A 364 10.71 30.13 -0.75
C ILE A 364 9.45 30.26 0.11
N THR A 365 8.62 31.27 -0.16
CA THR A 365 7.35 31.40 0.57
C THR A 365 6.34 30.33 0.14
N MET A 366 5.43 29.93 1.04
CA MET A 366 4.33 29.00 0.70
C MET A 366 3.52 29.53 -0.49
N ARG A 367 3.22 30.82 -0.53
CA ARG A 367 2.55 31.51 -1.65
C ARG A 367 3.25 31.25 -2.98
N ALA A 368 4.59 31.46 -3.02
CA ALA A 368 5.38 31.24 -4.23
C ALA A 368 5.38 29.76 -4.63
N ALA A 369 5.49 28.85 -3.67
CA ALA A 369 5.45 27.42 -3.93
C ALA A 369 4.08 26.95 -4.46
N MET A 370 2.97 27.46 -3.91
CA MET A 370 1.60 27.18 -4.39
C MET A 370 1.40 27.69 -5.82
N GLN A 371 1.82 28.92 -6.10
CA GLN A 371 1.76 29.50 -7.44
C GLN A 371 2.60 28.70 -8.46
N HIS A 372 3.82 28.30 -8.07
CA HIS A 372 4.67 27.46 -8.90
C HIS A 372 4.03 26.08 -9.20
N ALA A 373 3.27 25.53 -8.24
CA ALA A 373 2.50 24.32 -8.42
C ALA A 373 1.19 24.51 -9.21
N GLY A 374 0.91 25.74 -9.69
CA GLY A 374 -0.28 26.05 -10.48
C GLY A 374 -1.56 26.20 -9.65
N MET A 375 -1.46 26.39 -8.34
CA MET A 375 -2.61 26.57 -7.45
C MET A 375 -3.06 28.02 -7.42
N ASN A 376 -4.37 28.19 -7.38
CA ASN A 376 -4.98 29.52 -7.19
C ASN A 376 -5.35 29.71 -5.72
N ILE A 377 -4.60 30.57 -5.02
CA ILE A 377 -4.83 30.87 -3.59
C ILE A 377 -6.19 31.52 -3.31
N ASP A 378 -6.76 32.23 -4.28
CA ASP A 378 -8.07 32.85 -4.13
C ASP A 378 -9.23 31.84 -4.09
N ASP A 379 -8.94 30.57 -4.43
CA ASP A 379 -9.89 29.47 -4.37
C ASP A 379 -9.86 28.73 -3.02
N ILE A 380 -8.90 29.02 -2.13
CA ILE A 380 -8.80 28.35 -0.81
C ILE A 380 -10.11 28.48 0.00
N PRO A 381 -10.77 29.64 0.11
CA PRO A 381 -12.03 29.72 0.85
C PRO A 381 -13.18 28.91 0.23
N LYS A 382 -13.09 28.60 -1.07
CA LYS A 382 -14.15 27.88 -1.81
C LYS A 382 -14.13 26.37 -1.56
N ILE A 383 -13.04 25.83 -1.02
CA ILE A 383 -12.93 24.38 -0.76
C ILE A 383 -13.62 23.96 0.55
N GLN A 384 -14.03 24.93 1.37
CA GLN A 384 -14.70 24.64 2.64
C GLN A 384 -15.94 23.78 2.41
N ARG A 385 -16.07 22.72 3.23
CA ARG A 385 -17.21 21.81 3.21
C ARG A 385 -18.33 22.31 4.12
N ASP A 386 -19.57 22.14 3.65
CA ASP A 386 -20.76 22.33 4.49
C ASP A 386 -21.01 21.03 5.28
N PRO A 387 -20.91 21.04 6.63
CA PRO A 387 -21.13 19.83 7.44
C PRO A 387 -22.50 19.18 7.24
N ALA A 388 -23.52 19.95 6.83
CA ALA A 388 -24.87 19.43 6.59
C ALA A 388 -24.92 18.42 5.43
N GLN A 389 -23.93 18.47 4.52
CA GLN A 389 -23.81 17.54 3.39
C GLN A 389 -23.14 16.23 3.76
N TYR A 390 -22.70 16.04 5.01
CA TYR A 390 -21.98 14.87 5.45
C TYR A 390 -22.71 14.11 6.54
N LEU A 391 -22.54 12.79 6.53
CA LEU A 391 -22.98 11.88 7.61
C LEU A 391 -21.99 11.89 8.76
N GLY A 392 -20.72 12.10 8.47
CA GLY A 392 -19.62 12.10 9.40
C GLY A 392 -18.28 11.92 8.70
N PHE A 393 -17.22 11.86 9.50
CA PHE A 393 -15.85 11.57 9.11
C PHE A 393 -15.37 10.31 9.84
N ILE A 394 -14.68 9.42 9.11
CA ILE A 394 -14.06 8.20 9.64
C ILE A 394 -12.56 8.23 9.39
#